data_9748354b379aeee259dbad901a5490df
#
_entry.id   9748354b379aeee259dbad901a5490df
#
_cell.length_a   1.000
_cell.length_b   1.000
_cell.length_c   1.000
_cell.angle_alpha   90.00
_cell.angle_beta   90.00
_cell.angle_gamma   90.00
#
_symmetry.space_group_name_H-M   'P 1'
#
loop_
_entity.id
_entity.type
_entity.pdbx_description
1 polymer ?
#
loop_
_entity_poly.entity_id
_entity_poly.type
_entity_poly.pdbx_seq_one_letter_code
_entity_poly.pdbx_strand_id
1 'polypeptide(L)'
;FIENSEHSGSVDKTTMFVHKAIEPAVECLLVPDMSLACAEKFALDGKDVLVLLTDMTAFADSCKEIAITMDQIPPNRVYPASLYSDLALRYEQAVDLEGSGSITIIAVTTMPGDDVTHPVPDNTGYITEGQFYLHGGRIDPFGSLSRLKQQVIGHVTREDHGDLANAMIRLYAESKKARERKSMGFKLSRWDEKLLRFSHVFEKRMMDLDVNLALE
;
A
#
# COMPACT_ATOMS: atom_id res chain seq x y z
N PHE A 1 -9.51 7.16 -13.01
CA PHE A 1 -8.41 7.98 -12.50
C PHE A 1 -8.30 9.30 -13.28
N ILE A 2 -8.17 9.27 -14.62
CA ILE A 2 -8.03 10.48 -15.46
C ILE A 2 -9.18 11.46 -15.23
N GLU A 3 -10.44 11.02 -15.31
CA GLU A 3 -11.63 11.86 -15.08
C GLU A 3 -11.62 12.54 -13.70
N ASN A 4 -11.28 11.80 -12.64
CA ASN A 4 -11.18 12.37 -11.30
C ASN A 4 -10.02 13.37 -11.17
N SER A 5 -8.93 13.12 -11.86
CA SER A 5 -7.77 14.02 -11.89
C SER A 5 -8.07 15.31 -12.65
N GLU A 6 -8.86 15.26 -13.73
CA GLU A 6 -9.35 16.43 -14.45
C GLU A 6 -10.25 17.30 -13.57
N HIS A 7 -11.19 16.68 -12.83
CA HIS A 7 -12.06 17.41 -11.91
C HIS A 7 -11.33 18.06 -10.73
N SER A 8 -10.23 17.44 -10.26
CA SER A 8 -9.42 17.97 -9.16
C SER A 8 -8.35 18.98 -9.61
N GLY A 9 -8.15 19.18 -10.91
CA GLY A 9 -7.08 20.02 -11.44
C GLY A 9 -5.66 19.47 -11.20
N SER A 10 -5.53 18.17 -10.93
CA SER A 10 -4.25 17.51 -10.66
C SER A 10 -3.56 16.97 -11.92
N VAL A 11 -4.24 16.97 -13.08
CA VAL A 11 -3.67 16.49 -14.36
C VAL A 11 -2.38 17.22 -14.71
N ASP A 12 -2.35 18.54 -14.55
CA ASP A 12 -1.17 19.38 -14.87
C ASP A 12 0.05 19.07 -14.00
N LYS A 13 -0.14 18.34 -12.89
CA LYS A 13 0.91 17.92 -11.95
C LYS A 13 1.20 16.41 -12.02
N THR A 14 0.60 15.72 -12.99
CA THR A 14 0.69 14.27 -13.09
C THR A 14 1.34 13.86 -14.41
N THR A 15 2.35 13.02 -14.33
CA THR A 15 2.93 12.33 -15.49
C THR A 15 2.55 10.86 -15.41
N MET A 16 2.01 10.30 -16.49
CA MET A 16 1.55 8.91 -16.53
C MET A 16 2.35 8.09 -17.54
N PHE A 17 2.84 6.95 -17.08
CA PHE A 17 3.42 5.89 -17.91
C PHE A 17 2.45 4.71 -17.87
N VAL A 18 1.94 4.31 -19.01
CA VAL A 18 0.85 3.32 -19.08
C VAL A 18 1.27 2.15 -19.96
N HIS A 19 1.12 0.93 -19.42
CA HIS A 19 1.20 -0.32 -20.16
C HIS A 19 -0.19 -0.94 -20.21
N LYS A 20 -0.59 -1.41 -21.39
CA LYS A 20 -1.89 -2.08 -21.60
C LYS A 20 -1.71 -3.58 -21.62
N ALA A 21 -2.72 -4.33 -21.16
CA ALA A 21 -2.70 -5.79 -21.11
C ALA A 21 -2.47 -6.49 -22.47
N ILE A 22 -2.64 -5.78 -23.59
CA ILE A 22 -2.40 -6.29 -24.95
C ILE A 22 -0.97 -6.06 -25.46
N GLU A 23 -0.17 -5.28 -24.72
CA GLU A 23 1.20 -4.92 -25.08
C GLU A 23 2.18 -6.00 -24.56
N PRO A 24 3.38 -6.14 -25.17
CA PRO A 24 4.34 -7.17 -24.79
C PRO A 24 4.81 -7.04 -23.34
N ALA A 25 5.03 -8.18 -22.65
CA ALA A 25 5.51 -8.21 -21.26
C ALA A 25 6.82 -7.44 -21.05
N VAL A 26 7.68 -7.35 -22.05
CA VAL A 26 8.93 -6.56 -22.00
C VAL A 26 8.66 -5.09 -21.76
N GLU A 27 7.60 -4.54 -22.35
CA GLU A 27 7.23 -3.14 -22.15
C GLU A 27 6.74 -2.88 -20.73
N CYS A 28 6.02 -3.85 -20.13
CA CYS A 28 5.61 -3.79 -18.73
C CYS A 28 6.80 -3.63 -17.78
N LEU A 29 7.93 -4.27 -18.07
CA LEU A 29 9.15 -4.16 -17.24
C LEU A 29 9.79 -2.77 -17.31
N LEU A 30 9.64 -2.07 -18.43
CA LEU A 30 10.24 -0.75 -18.62
C LEU A 30 9.45 0.38 -17.96
N VAL A 31 8.14 0.22 -17.80
CA VAL A 31 7.24 1.28 -17.29
C VAL A 31 7.64 1.79 -15.89
N PRO A 32 7.91 0.93 -14.90
CA PRO A 32 8.39 1.40 -13.59
C PRO A 32 9.71 2.18 -13.70
N ASP A 33 10.66 1.67 -14.48
CA ASP A 33 11.98 2.29 -14.63
C ASP A 33 11.90 3.67 -15.29
N MET A 34 11.07 3.81 -16.32
CA MET A 34 10.81 5.09 -16.96
C MET A 34 10.17 6.10 -16.01
N SER A 35 9.19 5.66 -15.21
CA SER A 35 8.51 6.51 -14.24
C SER A 35 9.43 6.96 -13.13
N LEU A 36 10.29 6.07 -12.62
CA LEU A 36 11.25 6.36 -11.58
C LEU A 36 12.38 7.28 -12.05
N ALA A 37 12.89 7.09 -13.27
CA ALA A 37 13.87 8.00 -13.87
C ALA A 37 13.30 9.42 -14.05
N CYS A 38 12.03 9.54 -14.40
CA CYS A 38 11.35 10.83 -14.46
C CYS A 38 11.19 11.45 -13.06
N ALA A 39 10.83 10.64 -12.05
CA ALA A 39 10.71 11.08 -10.67
C ALA A 39 12.04 11.56 -10.11
N GLU A 40 13.13 10.82 -10.36
CA GLU A 40 14.49 11.22 -9.97
C GLU A 40 14.86 12.60 -10.53
N LYS A 41 14.59 12.84 -11.81
CA LYS A 41 14.85 14.15 -12.40
C LYS A 41 14.08 15.28 -11.71
N PHE A 42 12.81 15.07 -11.37
CA PHE A 42 12.05 16.07 -10.63
C PHE A 42 12.56 16.28 -9.19
N ALA A 43 12.98 15.20 -8.50
CA ALA A 43 13.54 15.30 -7.16
C ALA A 43 14.88 16.06 -7.18
N LEU A 44 15.74 15.81 -8.16
CA LEU A 44 16.99 16.57 -8.36
C LEU A 44 16.73 18.04 -8.67
N ASP A 45 15.61 18.37 -9.28
CA ASP A 45 15.18 19.76 -9.52
C ASP A 45 14.47 20.39 -8.28
N GLY A 46 14.53 19.72 -7.12
CA GLY A 46 14.03 20.25 -5.84
C GLY A 46 12.54 20.01 -5.61
N LYS A 47 11.92 19.05 -6.29
CA LYS A 47 10.48 18.74 -6.12
C LYS A 47 10.25 17.50 -5.28
N ASP A 48 9.21 17.54 -4.46
CA ASP A 48 8.71 16.34 -3.78
C ASP A 48 7.81 15.57 -4.73
N VAL A 49 8.15 14.30 -5.00
CA VAL A 49 7.49 13.48 -6.00
C VAL A 49 6.83 12.27 -5.34
N LEU A 50 5.55 12.05 -5.63
CA LEU A 50 4.83 10.83 -5.27
C LEU A 50 4.74 9.92 -6.51
N VAL A 51 5.32 8.73 -6.44
CA VAL A 51 5.27 7.70 -7.47
C VAL A 51 4.25 6.64 -7.06
N LEU A 52 3.24 6.42 -7.90
CA LEU A 52 2.22 5.38 -7.72
C LEU A 52 2.51 4.23 -8.68
N LEU A 53 3.09 3.14 -8.19
CA LEU A 53 3.29 1.90 -8.95
C LEU A 53 2.03 1.04 -8.79
N THR A 54 1.07 1.19 -9.69
CA THR A 54 -0.31 0.73 -9.51
C THR A 54 -0.51 -0.77 -9.63
N ASP A 55 0.42 -1.51 -10.23
CA ASP A 55 0.36 -2.97 -10.35
C ASP A 55 1.75 -3.63 -10.44
N MET A 56 2.35 -3.88 -9.29
CA MET A 56 3.63 -4.58 -9.22
C MET A 56 3.48 -6.10 -9.29
N THR A 57 2.26 -6.62 -9.22
CA THR A 57 1.98 -8.03 -9.51
C THR A 57 2.08 -8.29 -11.02
N ALA A 58 1.51 -7.42 -11.85
CA ALA A 58 1.68 -7.51 -13.31
C ALA A 58 3.16 -7.38 -13.73
N PHE A 59 3.94 -6.51 -13.08
CA PHE A 59 5.38 -6.44 -13.26
C PHE A 59 6.07 -7.79 -12.94
N ALA A 60 5.78 -8.40 -11.80
CA ALA A 60 6.34 -9.69 -11.40
C ALA A 60 5.93 -10.84 -12.34
N ASP A 61 4.70 -10.84 -12.81
CA ASP A 61 4.21 -11.81 -13.81
C ASP A 61 4.91 -11.63 -15.15
N SER A 62 5.21 -10.41 -15.55
CA SER A 62 6.02 -10.12 -16.74
C SER A 62 7.48 -10.61 -16.59
N CYS A 63 8.09 -10.44 -15.41
CA CYS A 63 9.39 -11.04 -15.12
C CYS A 63 9.38 -12.56 -15.25
N LYS A 64 8.32 -13.20 -14.76
CA LYS A 64 8.12 -14.64 -14.86
C LYS A 64 7.98 -15.10 -16.33
N GLU A 65 7.16 -14.41 -17.12
CA GLU A 65 6.95 -14.72 -18.53
C GLU A 65 8.25 -14.68 -19.33
N ILE A 66 9.04 -13.65 -19.12
CA ILE A 66 10.34 -13.49 -19.78
C ILE A 66 11.32 -14.57 -19.30
N ALA A 67 11.39 -14.85 -17.99
CA ALA A 67 12.26 -15.89 -17.46
C ALA A 67 11.90 -17.29 -17.95
N ILE A 68 10.61 -17.58 -18.17
CA ILE A 68 10.15 -18.84 -18.81
C ILE A 68 10.64 -18.90 -20.27
N THR A 69 10.48 -17.81 -21.00
CA THR A 69 10.91 -17.74 -22.41
C THR A 69 12.41 -17.93 -22.56
N MET A 70 13.18 -17.55 -21.53
CA MET A 70 14.65 -17.69 -21.48
C MET A 70 15.13 -18.97 -20.79
N ASP A 71 14.23 -19.91 -20.50
CA ASP A 71 14.51 -21.17 -19.78
C ASP A 71 15.20 -20.98 -18.41
N GLN A 72 14.93 -19.86 -17.73
CA GLN A 72 15.60 -19.48 -16.48
C GLN A 72 14.82 -19.84 -15.20
N ILE A 73 13.59 -20.31 -15.31
CA ILE A 73 12.79 -20.68 -14.12
C ILE A 73 13.03 -22.14 -13.74
N PRO A 74 13.48 -22.41 -12.50
CA PRO A 74 13.51 -23.77 -11.98
C PRO A 74 12.10 -24.35 -11.86
N PRO A 75 11.91 -25.66 -12.13
CA PRO A 75 10.59 -26.31 -12.15
C PRO A 75 9.76 -26.16 -10.87
N ASN A 76 10.40 -25.88 -9.73
CA ASN A 76 9.78 -25.82 -8.40
C ASN A 76 9.52 -24.38 -7.91
N ARG A 77 9.72 -23.37 -8.74
CA ARG A 77 9.51 -21.97 -8.35
C ARG A 77 8.45 -21.30 -9.23
N VAL A 78 7.57 -20.55 -8.58
CA VAL A 78 6.51 -19.79 -9.28
C VAL A 78 7.07 -18.55 -9.98
N TYR A 79 8.11 -17.92 -9.39
CA TYR A 79 8.77 -16.71 -9.89
C TYR A 79 10.28 -16.92 -10.05
N PRO A 80 10.97 -16.10 -10.87
CA PRO A 80 12.42 -16.14 -10.99
C PRO A 80 13.11 -15.83 -9.65
N ALA A 81 14.33 -16.36 -9.46
CA ALA A 81 15.10 -16.13 -8.24
C ALA A 81 15.46 -14.66 -8.03
N SER A 82 15.50 -13.86 -9.11
CA SER A 82 15.81 -12.42 -9.11
C SER A 82 14.65 -11.56 -8.65
N LEU A 83 13.42 -12.09 -8.47
CA LEU A 83 12.23 -11.26 -8.18
C LEU A 83 12.45 -10.29 -7.03
N TYR A 84 13.07 -10.75 -5.93
CA TYR A 84 13.36 -9.87 -4.78
C TYR A 84 14.26 -8.69 -5.20
N SER A 85 15.34 -8.97 -5.90
CA SER A 85 16.28 -7.93 -6.35
C SER A 85 15.62 -6.99 -7.35
N ASP A 86 14.79 -7.52 -8.25
CA ASP A 86 14.09 -6.74 -9.28
C ASP A 86 13.09 -5.76 -8.64
N LEU A 87 12.38 -6.18 -7.59
CA LEU A 87 11.51 -5.31 -6.82
C LEU A 87 12.31 -4.29 -5.98
N ALA A 88 13.37 -4.77 -5.30
CA ALA A 88 14.20 -3.92 -4.44
C ALA A 88 14.86 -2.78 -5.22
N LEU A 89 15.42 -3.04 -6.41
CA LEU A 89 16.02 -2.02 -7.27
C LEU A 89 15.08 -0.85 -7.59
N ARG A 90 13.77 -1.08 -7.57
CA ARG A 90 12.77 -0.06 -7.84
C ARG A 90 12.28 0.61 -6.57
N TYR A 91 12.01 -0.16 -5.53
CA TYR A 91 11.49 0.40 -4.27
C TYR A 91 12.55 1.18 -3.48
N GLU A 92 13.83 0.80 -3.57
CA GLU A 92 14.94 1.51 -2.93
C GLU A 92 15.29 2.86 -3.59
N GLN A 93 14.61 3.22 -4.69
CA GLN A 93 14.69 4.57 -5.26
C GLN A 93 13.85 5.60 -4.50
N ALA A 94 13.03 5.18 -3.51
CA ALA A 94 12.43 6.11 -2.56
C ALA A 94 13.53 6.76 -1.71
N VAL A 95 13.64 8.09 -1.78
CA VAL A 95 14.75 8.83 -1.18
C VAL A 95 14.32 10.24 -0.79
N ASP A 96 14.93 10.75 0.27
CA ASP A 96 14.92 12.17 0.64
C ASP A 96 16.32 12.74 0.35
N LEU A 97 16.43 13.64 -0.62
CA LEU A 97 17.69 14.19 -1.08
C LEU A 97 18.04 15.45 -0.27
N GLU A 98 19.14 15.40 0.46
CA GLU A 98 19.60 16.53 1.27
C GLU A 98 19.82 17.78 0.40
N GLY A 99 19.05 18.84 0.69
CA GLY A 99 19.12 20.10 -0.03
C GLY A 99 18.42 20.12 -1.41
N SER A 100 17.62 19.08 -1.71
CA SER A 100 16.85 18.99 -2.95
C SER A 100 15.41 18.52 -2.65
N GLY A 101 14.80 17.70 -3.51
CA GLY A 101 13.48 17.14 -3.32
C GLY A 101 13.48 15.70 -2.80
N SER A 102 12.33 15.07 -2.80
CA SER A 102 12.14 13.71 -2.32
C SER A 102 11.36 12.82 -3.29
N ILE A 103 11.53 11.51 -3.18
CA ILE A 103 10.73 10.50 -3.89
C ILE A 103 10.04 9.61 -2.86
N THR A 104 8.72 9.65 -2.85
CA THR A 104 7.89 8.72 -2.07
C THR A 104 7.24 7.72 -3.03
N ILE A 105 7.35 6.42 -2.74
CA ILE A 105 6.79 5.37 -3.59
C ILE A 105 5.64 4.67 -2.86
N ILE A 106 4.49 4.56 -3.52
CA ILE A 106 3.40 3.67 -3.12
C ILE A 106 3.28 2.58 -4.18
N ALA A 107 3.67 1.36 -3.80
CA ALA A 107 3.57 0.18 -4.64
C ALA A 107 2.31 -0.61 -4.30
N VAL A 108 1.51 -0.94 -5.32
CA VAL A 108 0.29 -1.74 -5.19
C VAL A 108 0.56 -3.15 -5.68
N THR A 109 0.20 -4.12 -4.87
CA THR A 109 0.25 -5.55 -5.20
C THR A 109 -1.10 -6.19 -4.96
N THR A 110 -1.39 -7.28 -5.67
CA THR A 110 -2.54 -8.13 -5.39
C THR A 110 -2.15 -9.26 -4.43
N MET A 111 -3.10 -9.72 -3.64
CA MET A 111 -2.96 -10.89 -2.76
C MET A 111 -3.94 -11.98 -3.21
N PRO A 112 -3.57 -12.88 -4.15
CA PRO A 112 -4.43 -13.96 -4.58
C PRO A 112 -4.85 -14.85 -3.40
N GLY A 113 -6.16 -15.03 -3.20
CA GLY A 113 -6.70 -15.80 -2.10
C GLY A 113 -6.51 -15.20 -0.70
N ASP A 114 -6.29 -13.89 -0.59
CA ASP A 114 -5.90 -13.19 0.66
C ASP A 114 -4.60 -13.73 1.28
N ASP A 115 -3.74 -14.36 0.48
CA ASP A 115 -2.49 -14.94 0.94
C ASP A 115 -1.37 -13.90 0.99
N VAL A 116 -1.06 -13.45 2.18
CA VAL A 116 0.04 -12.51 2.44
C VAL A 116 1.43 -13.12 2.21
N THR A 117 1.52 -14.47 2.15
CA THR A 117 2.77 -15.20 1.90
C THR A 117 3.04 -15.42 0.41
N HIS A 118 2.14 -14.95 -0.45
CA HIS A 118 2.40 -14.95 -1.89
C HIS A 118 3.68 -14.15 -2.19
N PRO A 119 4.59 -14.65 -3.08
CA PRO A 119 5.92 -14.08 -3.26
C PRO A 119 5.98 -12.57 -3.54
N VAL A 120 4.99 -12.01 -4.23
CA VAL A 120 5.00 -10.59 -4.58
C VAL A 120 4.68 -9.69 -3.38
N PRO A 121 3.55 -9.84 -2.66
CA PRO A 121 3.28 -9.05 -1.46
C PRO A 121 4.27 -9.34 -0.33
N ASP A 122 4.74 -10.60 -0.17
CA ASP A 122 5.72 -10.95 0.86
C ASP A 122 7.05 -10.22 0.65
N ASN A 123 7.63 -10.32 -0.55
CA ASN A 123 8.87 -9.60 -0.89
C ASN A 123 8.70 -8.07 -0.78
N THR A 124 7.58 -7.52 -1.27
CA THR A 124 7.25 -6.10 -1.14
C THR A 124 7.23 -5.69 0.33
N GLY A 125 6.65 -6.52 1.18
CA GLY A 125 6.59 -6.32 2.61
C GLY A 125 7.96 -6.29 3.31
N TYR A 126 8.93 -7.06 2.85
CA TYR A 126 10.30 -7.02 3.39
C TYR A 126 11.08 -5.78 2.95
N ILE A 127 10.86 -5.28 1.76
CA ILE A 127 11.62 -4.17 1.17
C ILE A 127 11.08 -2.82 1.65
N THR A 128 9.75 -2.65 1.71
CA THR A 128 9.11 -1.36 2.00
C THR A 128 9.03 -1.05 3.49
N GLU A 129 8.95 0.23 3.85
CA GLU A 129 8.89 0.71 5.25
C GLU A 129 7.49 0.61 5.88
N GLY A 130 6.47 0.39 5.10
CA GLY A 130 5.11 0.21 5.58
C GLY A 130 4.24 -0.53 4.60
N GLN A 131 3.16 -1.11 5.11
CA GLN A 131 2.22 -1.92 4.34
C GLN A 131 0.79 -1.64 4.79
N PHE A 132 -0.11 -1.46 3.83
CA PHE A 132 -1.54 -1.38 4.08
C PHE A 132 -2.22 -2.60 3.45
N TYR A 133 -2.80 -3.45 4.28
CA TYR A 133 -3.62 -4.56 3.80
C TYR A 133 -5.07 -4.12 3.70
N LEU A 134 -5.72 -4.49 2.59
CA LEU A 134 -7.12 -4.19 2.32
C LEU A 134 -7.96 -5.47 2.35
N HIS A 135 -9.00 -5.47 3.17
CA HIS A 135 -10.01 -6.52 3.19
C HIS A 135 -11.40 -5.92 2.93
N GLY A 136 -12.08 -6.40 1.88
CA GLY A 136 -13.42 -5.91 1.54
C GLY A 136 -13.48 -4.40 1.29
N GLY A 137 -12.42 -3.81 0.70
CA GLY A 137 -12.35 -2.38 0.41
C GLY A 137 -12.02 -1.50 1.63
N ARG A 138 -11.56 -2.08 2.75
CA ARG A 138 -11.17 -1.36 3.97
C ARG A 138 -9.77 -1.70 4.39
N ILE A 139 -9.09 -0.74 5.00
CA ILE A 139 -7.77 -0.98 5.60
C ILE A 139 -7.91 -1.92 6.80
N ASP A 140 -7.11 -2.98 6.84
CA ASP A 140 -6.99 -3.83 8.02
C ASP A 140 -5.99 -3.23 9.01
N PRO A 141 -6.44 -2.70 10.17
CA PRO A 141 -5.56 -2.06 11.13
C PRO A 141 -4.70 -3.05 11.93
N PHE A 142 -4.95 -4.36 11.85
CA PHE A 142 -4.18 -5.38 12.55
C PHE A 142 -3.06 -5.95 11.68
N GLY A 143 -3.32 -6.15 10.39
CA GLY A 143 -2.34 -6.64 9.43
C GLY A 143 -1.41 -5.54 8.92
N SER A 144 -1.89 -4.29 8.88
CA SER A 144 -1.11 -3.17 8.38
C SER A 144 0.01 -2.76 9.32
N LEU A 145 1.13 -2.35 8.77
CA LEU A 145 2.37 -2.09 9.49
C LEU A 145 3.04 -0.81 8.99
N SER A 146 3.65 -0.05 9.90
CA SER A 146 4.63 1.00 9.58
C SER A 146 5.87 0.85 10.48
N ARG A 147 7.05 0.71 9.90
CA ARG A 147 8.32 0.59 10.62
C ARG A 147 8.79 1.94 11.15
N LEU A 148 8.47 3.02 10.43
CA LEU A 148 8.91 4.38 10.76
C LEU A 148 8.01 5.11 11.76
N LYS A 149 6.85 4.56 12.11
CA LYS A 149 5.87 5.23 12.98
C LYS A 149 6.44 5.72 14.31
N GLN A 150 7.39 4.98 14.89
CA GLN A 150 7.97 5.35 16.21
C GLN A 150 8.84 6.60 16.15
N GLN A 151 9.38 6.93 14.98
CA GLN A 151 10.18 8.14 14.78
C GLN A 151 9.31 9.40 14.69
N VAL A 152 8.04 9.24 14.37
CA VAL A 152 7.08 10.32 14.11
C VAL A 152 6.10 10.51 15.28
N ILE A 153 5.60 9.39 15.85
CA ILE A 153 4.58 9.41 16.89
C ILE A 153 5.14 10.03 18.18
N GLY A 154 4.48 11.09 18.65
CA GLY A 154 4.87 11.82 19.86
C GLY A 154 6.05 12.79 19.67
N HIS A 155 6.68 12.83 18.49
CA HIS A 155 7.78 13.76 18.16
C HIS A 155 7.32 14.82 17.15
N VAL A 156 6.76 14.40 16.04
CA VAL A 156 6.21 15.27 15.00
C VAL A 156 4.70 15.43 15.19
N THR A 157 4.04 14.38 15.70
CA THR A 157 2.63 14.40 16.07
C THR A 157 2.44 14.74 17.55
N ARG A 158 1.19 14.95 17.96
CA ARG A 158 0.80 15.23 19.34
C ARG A 158 1.30 14.13 20.30
N GLU A 159 1.72 14.50 21.51
CA GLU A 159 2.33 13.59 22.51
C GLU A 159 1.46 12.38 22.85
N ASP A 160 0.14 12.54 22.91
CA ASP A 160 -0.81 11.48 23.27
C ASP A 160 -1.21 10.60 22.07
N HIS A 161 -0.66 10.84 20.88
CA HIS A 161 -1.03 10.10 19.64
C HIS A 161 -0.84 8.59 19.82
N GLY A 162 0.29 8.15 20.37
CA GLY A 162 0.59 6.72 20.57
C GLY A 162 -0.43 6.03 21.47
N ASP A 163 -0.75 6.65 22.60
CA ASP A 163 -1.70 6.12 23.58
C ASP A 163 -3.12 6.06 23.01
N LEU A 164 -3.52 7.12 22.30
CA LEU A 164 -4.82 7.18 21.64
C LEU A 164 -4.95 6.11 20.56
N ALA A 165 -3.97 5.97 19.68
CA ALA A 165 -3.96 4.96 18.62
C ALA A 165 -4.04 3.53 19.19
N ASN A 166 -3.25 3.23 20.22
CA ASN A 166 -3.29 1.93 20.90
C ASN A 166 -4.65 1.67 21.57
N ALA A 167 -5.25 2.68 22.19
CA ALA A 167 -6.58 2.56 22.78
C ALA A 167 -7.66 2.29 21.72
N MET A 168 -7.62 2.99 20.58
CA MET A 168 -8.56 2.79 19.47
C MET A 168 -8.45 1.38 18.90
N ILE A 169 -7.24 0.88 18.64
CA ILE A 169 -7.01 -0.48 18.13
C ILE A 169 -7.53 -1.52 19.12
N ARG A 170 -7.26 -1.34 20.42
CA ARG A 170 -7.78 -2.26 21.47
C ARG A 170 -9.30 -2.28 21.51
N LEU A 171 -9.96 -1.10 21.50
CA LEU A 171 -11.42 -1.00 21.49
C LEU A 171 -12.01 -1.64 20.22
N TYR A 172 -11.34 -1.49 19.10
CA TYR A 172 -11.77 -2.12 17.85
C TYR A 172 -11.65 -3.66 17.92
N ALA A 173 -10.55 -4.20 18.50
CA ALA A 173 -10.40 -5.63 18.74
C ALA A 173 -11.50 -6.18 19.67
N GLU A 174 -11.83 -5.45 20.77
CA GLU A 174 -12.93 -5.82 21.66
C GLU A 174 -14.29 -5.78 20.95
N SER A 175 -14.49 -4.84 20.04
CA SER A 175 -15.72 -4.72 19.27
C SER A 175 -15.97 -5.92 18.34
N LYS A 176 -14.92 -6.55 17.80
CA LYS A 176 -15.03 -7.78 17.00
C LYS A 176 -15.66 -8.91 17.86
N LYS A 177 -15.20 -9.07 19.12
CA LYS A 177 -15.77 -10.04 20.06
C LYS A 177 -17.23 -9.71 20.42
N ALA A 178 -17.58 -8.43 20.55
CA ALA A 178 -18.97 -8.04 20.79
C ALA A 178 -19.86 -8.34 19.57
N ARG A 179 -19.33 -8.20 18.36
CA ARG A 179 -20.03 -8.56 17.12
C ARG A 179 -20.28 -10.06 17.01
N GLU A 180 -19.28 -10.88 17.37
CA GLU A 180 -19.41 -12.34 17.41
C GLU A 180 -20.48 -12.77 18.42
N ARG A 181 -20.47 -12.20 19.65
CA ARG A 181 -21.53 -12.47 20.64
C ARG A 181 -22.92 -12.12 20.10
N LYS A 182 -23.04 -10.99 19.41
CA LYS A 182 -24.28 -10.58 18.78
C LYS A 182 -24.75 -11.57 17.71
N SER A 183 -23.84 -12.03 16.84
CA SER A 183 -24.15 -12.99 15.77
C SER A 183 -24.59 -14.36 16.31
N MET A 184 -24.05 -14.76 17.46
CA MET A 184 -24.44 -15.99 18.16
C MET A 184 -25.73 -15.86 18.97
N GLY A 185 -26.40 -14.69 18.96
CA GLY A 185 -27.65 -14.47 19.66
C GLY A 185 -27.51 -14.23 21.17
N PHE A 186 -26.31 -13.98 21.68
CA PHE A 186 -26.13 -13.66 23.10
C PHE A 186 -26.66 -12.25 23.41
N LYS A 187 -27.17 -12.09 24.65
CA LYS A 187 -27.57 -10.79 25.16
C LYS A 187 -26.35 -9.90 25.33
N LEU A 188 -26.38 -8.73 24.68
CA LEU A 188 -25.30 -7.75 24.78
C LEU A 188 -25.33 -7.00 26.11
N SER A 189 -24.15 -6.74 26.66
CA SER A 189 -23.99 -5.80 27.77
C SER A 189 -24.06 -4.35 27.25
N ARG A 190 -24.27 -3.38 28.18
CA ARG A 190 -24.20 -1.95 27.85
C ARG A 190 -22.82 -1.54 27.28
N TRP A 191 -21.77 -2.24 27.67
CA TRP A 191 -20.41 -2.05 27.15
C TRP A 191 -20.30 -2.56 25.71
N ASP A 192 -20.82 -3.74 25.42
CA ASP A 192 -20.85 -4.28 24.05
C ASP A 192 -21.59 -3.36 23.08
N GLU A 193 -22.69 -2.75 23.50
CA GLU A 193 -23.40 -1.78 22.67
C GLU A 193 -22.57 -0.53 22.36
N LYS A 194 -21.80 -0.03 23.34
CA LYS A 194 -20.88 1.09 23.14
C LYS A 194 -19.76 0.72 22.17
N LEU A 195 -19.18 -0.49 22.32
CA LEU A 195 -18.15 -0.99 21.43
C LEU A 195 -18.63 -1.11 19.98
N LEU A 196 -19.85 -1.59 19.77
CA LEU A 196 -20.45 -1.68 18.44
C LEU A 196 -20.68 -0.31 17.80
N ARG A 197 -21.11 0.70 18.59
CA ARG A 197 -21.21 2.09 18.09
C ARG A 197 -19.85 2.65 17.74
N PHE A 198 -18.86 2.45 18.59
CA PHE A 198 -17.48 2.87 18.35
C PHE A 198 -16.95 2.24 17.05
N SER A 199 -17.08 0.92 16.88
CA SER A 199 -16.57 0.25 15.68
C SER A 199 -17.22 0.77 14.40
N HIS A 200 -18.51 1.08 14.41
CA HIS A 200 -19.18 1.64 13.25
C HIS A 200 -18.59 3.01 12.85
N VAL A 201 -18.37 3.89 13.82
CA VAL A 201 -17.77 5.21 13.55
C VAL A 201 -16.31 5.08 13.14
N PHE A 202 -15.55 4.21 13.80
CA PHE A 202 -14.15 3.95 13.50
C PHE A 202 -13.98 3.41 12.07
N GLU A 203 -14.77 2.38 11.70
CA GLU A 203 -14.77 1.84 10.34
C GLU A 203 -15.04 2.93 9.31
N LYS A 204 -16.11 3.72 9.52
CA LYS A 204 -16.52 4.75 8.57
C LYS A 204 -15.52 5.91 8.43
N ARG A 205 -14.83 6.30 9.52
CA ARG A 205 -13.98 7.49 9.51
C ARG A 205 -12.51 7.21 9.35
N MET A 206 -12.06 5.99 9.68
CA MET A 206 -10.64 5.66 9.75
C MET A 206 -10.23 4.51 8.82
N MET A 207 -11.19 3.69 8.37
CA MET A 207 -10.88 2.48 7.60
C MET A 207 -11.50 2.47 6.20
N ASP A 208 -12.63 3.15 5.98
CA ASP A 208 -13.25 3.25 4.67
C ASP A 208 -12.35 4.10 3.74
N LEU A 209 -12.22 3.62 2.50
CA LEU A 209 -11.52 4.35 1.43
C LEU A 209 -12.55 5.21 0.68
N ASP A 210 -12.97 6.32 1.27
CA ASP A 210 -13.86 7.27 0.62
C ASP A 210 -13.06 8.40 -0.01
N VAL A 211 -13.01 8.41 -1.33
CA VAL A 211 -12.27 9.40 -2.11
C VAL A 211 -12.83 10.82 -2.03
N ASN A 212 -14.02 10.98 -1.43
CA ASN A 212 -14.68 12.28 -1.27
C ASN A 212 -14.44 12.92 0.11
N LEU A 213 -13.69 12.27 0.99
CA LEU A 213 -13.31 12.87 2.28
C LEU A 213 -12.16 13.84 2.06
N ALA A 214 -12.37 15.10 2.44
CA ALA A 214 -11.30 16.08 2.54
C ALA A 214 -10.34 15.66 3.66
N LEU A 215 -9.04 15.90 3.44
CA LEU A 215 -8.03 15.80 4.49
C LEU A 215 -8.17 17.05 5.38
N GLU A 216 -8.85 16.91 6.53
CA GLU A 216 -8.91 17.93 7.60
C GLU A 216 -8.00 17.55 8.77
#